data_25c1ef6c52eb189b4d584ef1d0526ca8
#
_entry.id   25c1ef6c52eb189b4d584ef1d0526ca8
#
_cell.length_a   1.000
_cell.length_b   1.000
_cell.length_c   1.000
_cell.angle_alpha   90.00
_cell.angle_beta   90.00
_cell.angle_gamma   90.00
#
_symmetry.space_group_name_H-M   'P 1'
#
loop_
_entity.id
_entity.type
_entity.pdbx_description
1 polymer ?
#
loop_
_entity_poly.entity_id
_entity_poly.type
_entity_poly.pdbx_seq_one_letter_code
_entity_poly.pdbx_strand_id
1 'polypeptide(L)'
;MQPIQEQFIEFALQANVLRFGEFKTKAGRLSPYFFNAGLFNTGALLDRLGEFYAKTLLEARNSGRIEFDMIFGPAYKGIPLAASVAMNLSRLGCDVPWAFNRK
;
A
#
# COMPACT_ATOMS: atom_id res chain seq x y z
N MET A 1 -6.21 -20.60 4.81
CA MET A 1 -5.96 -19.16 4.96
C MET A 1 -5.27 -18.64 3.70
N GLN A 2 -5.78 -17.57 3.12
CA GLN A 2 -5.15 -16.99 1.92
C GLN A 2 -3.88 -16.24 2.29
N PRO A 3 -2.81 -16.37 1.48
CA PRO A 3 -1.67 -15.48 1.60
C PRO A 3 -2.08 -14.01 1.45
N ILE A 4 -1.34 -13.12 2.12
CA ILE A 4 -1.65 -11.68 2.08
C ILE A 4 -1.61 -11.13 0.66
N GLN A 5 -0.73 -11.65 -0.21
CA GLN A 5 -0.65 -11.24 -1.60
C GLN A 5 -1.95 -11.52 -2.36
N GLU A 6 -2.57 -12.70 -2.15
CA GLU A 6 -3.84 -13.01 -2.78
C GLU A 6 -4.96 -12.12 -2.27
N GLN A 7 -4.98 -11.85 -0.98
CA GLN A 7 -5.96 -10.95 -0.38
C GLN A 7 -5.83 -9.54 -0.96
N PHE A 8 -4.59 -9.07 -1.15
CA PHE A 8 -4.36 -7.75 -1.74
C PHE A 8 -4.84 -7.69 -3.18
N ILE A 9 -4.56 -8.71 -3.98
CA ILE A 9 -5.01 -8.77 -5.38
C ILE A 9 -6.53 -8.74 -5.46
N GLU A 10 -7.21 -9.53 -4.62
CA GLU A 10 -8.69 -9.51 -4.56
C GLU A 10 -9.22 -8.13 -4.17
N PHE A 11 -8.61 -7.50 -3.19
CA PHE A 11 -8.98 -6.15 -2.77
C PHE A 11 -8.79 -5.14 -3.90
N ALA A 12 -7.66 -5.19 -4.60
CA ALA A 12 -7.36 -4.28 -5.70
C ALA A 12 -8.34 -4.47 -6.87
N LEU A 13 -8.74 -5.71 -7.15
CA LEU A 13 -9.74 -6.00 -8.19
C LEU A 13 -11.12 -5.48 -7.79
N GLN A 14 -11.54 -5.68 -6.54
CA GLN A 14 -12.83 -5.21 -6.04
C GLN A 14 -12.93 -3.68 -6.06
N ALA A 15 -11.81 -3.00 -5.80
CA ALA A 15 -11.75 -1.54 -5.82
C ALA A 15 -11.56 -0.96 -7.22
N ASN A 16 -11.45 -1.79 -8.24
CA ASN A 16 -11.16 -1.41 -9.63
C ASN A 16 -9.81 -0.70 -9.79
N VAL A 17 -8.93 -0.84 -8.84
CA VAL A 17 -7.56 -0.32 -8.91
C VAL A 17 -6.71 -1.17 -9.85
N LEU A 18 -6.95 -2.47 -9.83
CA LEU A 18 -6.29 -3.44 -10.72
C LEU A 18 -7.32 -4.01 -11.68
N ARG A 19 -7.04 -3.96 -12.97
CA ARG A 19 -7.90 -4.53 -14.02
C ARG A 19 -7.06 -5.33 -15.00
N PHE A 20 -7.61 -6.46 -15.43
CA PHE A 20 -6.97 -7.29 -16.45
C PHE A 20 -7.61 -7.02 -17.81
N GLY A 21 -6.81 -7.12 -18.87
CA GLY A 21 -7.24 -6.89 -20.25
C GLY A 21 -6.07 -6.36 -21.06
N GLU A 22 -6.37 -5.79 -22.24
CA GLU A 22 -5.34 -5.12 -23.03
C GLU A 22 -5.38 -3.63 -22.76
N PHE A 23 -4.27 -3.09 -22.27
CA PHE A 23 -4.13 -1.68 -21.95
C PHE A 23 -2.87 -1.13 -22.60
N LYS A 24 -2.95 0.09 -23.10
CA LYS A 24 -1.80 0.79 -23.65
C LYS A 24 -1.22 1.72 -22.58
N THR A 25 0.04 1.51 -22.25
CA THR A 25 0.73 2.37 -21.28
C THR A 25 1.09 3.72 -21.90
N LYS A 26 1.50 4.68 -21.07
CA LYS A 26 1.97 5.98 -21.54
C LYS A 26 3.18 5.86 -22.47
N ALA A 27 3.98 4.81 -22.31
CA ALA A 27 5.13 4.53 -23.18
C ALA A 27 4.73 3.85 -24.49
N GLY A 28 3.43 3.59 -24.74
CA GLY A 28 2.94 2.95 -25.94
C GLY A 28 2.99 1.44 -25.93
N ARG A 29 3.37 0.82 -24.83
CA ARG A 29 3.41 -0.65 -24.70
C ARG A 29 2.03 -1.20 -24.39
N LEU A 30 1.72 -2.38 -24.92
CA LEU A 30 0.55 -3.13 -24.50
C LEU A 30 0.86 -3.86 -23.20
N SER A 31 -0.06 -3.78 -22.25
CA SER A 31 0.08 -4.46 -20.96
C SER A 31 -1.15 -5.35 -20.72
N PRO A 32 -0.97 -6.55 -20.13
CA PRO A 32 -2.11 -7.41 -19.81
C PRO A 32 -2.89 -6.95 -18.59
N TYR A 33 -2.45 -5.90 -17.91
CA TYR A 33 -3.16 -5.36 -16.76
C TYR A 33 -2.95 -3.85 -16.66
N PHE A 34 -3.85 -3.21 -15.90
CA PHE A 34 -3.76 -1.80 -15.55
C PHE A 34 -3.92 -1.64 -14.05
N PHE A 35 -3.01 -0.89 -13.44
CA PHE A 35 -3.06 -0.61 -12.00
C PHE A 35 -3.03 0.90 -11.79
N ASN A 36 -4.06 1.42 -11.11
CA ASN A 36 -4.17 2.86 -10.82
C ASN A 36 -4.36 3.08 -9.33
N ALA A 37 -3.26 3.34 -8.64
CA ALA A 37 -3.27 3.57 -7.19
C ALA A 37 -4.09 4.80 -6.78
N GLY A 38 -4.33 5.74 -7.71
CA GLY A 38 -5.18 6.90 -7.44
C GLY A 38 -6.63 6.54 -7.14
N LEU A 39 -7.06 5.33 -7.46
CA LEU A 39 -8.41 4.87 -7.17
C LEU A 39 -8.59 4.39 -5.72
N PHE A 40 -7.54 4.35 -4.91
CA PHE A 40 -7.66 4.23 -3.46
C PHE A 40 -8.03 5.61 -2.88
N ASN A 41 -9.23 6.07 -3.20
CA ASN A 41 -9.63 7.48 -3.00
C ASN A 41 -10.73 7.69 -1.97
N THR A 42 -11.03 6.68 -1.18
CA THR A 42 -11.90 6.84 0.00
C THR A 42 -11.11 6.52 1.26
N GLY A 43 -11.62 6.97 2.40
CA GLY A 43 -11.01 6.66 3.68
C GLY A 43 -10.90 5.16 3.92
N ALA A 44 -11.96 4.42 3.58
CA ALA A 44 -11.97 2.97 3.75
C ALA A 44 -10.92 2.29 2.87
N LEU A 45 -10.82 2.71 1.61
CA LEU A 45 -9.84 2.13 0.68
C LEU A 45 -8.41 2.48 1.09
N LEU A 46 -8.17 3.71 1.50
CA LEU A 46 -6.84 4.14 1.95
C LEU A 46 -6.44 3.42 3.24
N ASP A 47 -7.36 3.26 4.17
CA ASP A 47 -7.09 2.54 5.42
C ASP A 47 -6.77 1.08 5.15
N ARG A 48 -7.53 0.43 4.28
CA ARG A 48 -7.31 -0.97 3.93
C ARG A 48 -5.96 -1.16 3.22
N LEU A 49 -5.60 -0.23 2.34
CA LEU A 49 -4.28 -0.23 1.70
C LEU A 49 -3.16 -0.15 2.74
N GLY A 50 -3.30 0.76 3.72
CA GLY A 50 -2.34 0.89 4.81
C GLY A 50 -2.24 -0.37 5.65
N GLU A 51 -3.35 -1.06 5.85
CA GLU A 51 -3.37 -2.32 6.58
C GLU A 51 -2.53 -3.40 5.87
N PHE A 52 -2.67 -3.52 4.56
CA PHE A 52 -1.87 -4.48 3.78
C PHE A 52 -0.37 -4.16 3.88
N TYR A 53 0.00 -2.89 3.75
CA TYR A 53 1.39 -2.48 3.91
C TYR A 53 1.90 -2.79 5.31
N ALA A 54 1.11 -2.46 6.34
CA ALA A 54 1.52 -2.68 7.73
C ALA A 54 1.75 -4.16 8.04
N LYS A 55 0.85 -5.02 7.58
CA LYS A 55 0.99 -6.47 7.76
C LYS A 55 2.21 -7.02 7.05
N THR A 56 2.46 -6.55 5.83
CA THR A 56 3.64 -6.97 5.05
C THR A 56 4.93 -6.53 5.73
N LEU A 57 4.97 -5.30 6.23
CA LEU A 57 6.14 -4.78 6.96
C LEU A 57 6.40 -5.57 8.23
N LEU A 58 5.36 -5.87 9.00
CA LEU A 58 5.52 -6.64 10.23
C LEU A 58 5.97 -8.07 9.96
N GLU A 59 5.45 -8.70 8.93
CA GLU A 59 5.88 -10.03 8.54
C GLU A 59 7.36 -10.03 8.16
N ALA A 60 7.79 -9.04 7.38
CA ALA A 60 9.19 -8.91 6.98
C ALA A 60 10.11 -8.62 8.18
N ARG A 61 9.64 -7.77 9.10
CA ARG A 61 10.39 -7.45 10.32
C ARG A 61 10.52 -8.66 11.25
N ASN A 62 9.43 -9.39 11.45
CA ASN A 62 9.41 -10.55 12.34
C ASN A 62 10.25 -11.70 11.79
N SER A 63 10.39 -11.79 10.48
CA SER A 63 11.25 -12.81 9.83
C SER A 63 12.71 -12.36 9.71
N GLY A 64 13.04 -11.15 10.17
CA GLY A 64 14.41 -10.63 10.14
C GLY A 64 14.87 -10.09 8.80
N ARG A 65 13.97 -9.95 7.83
CA ARG A 65 14.33 -9.45 6.49
C ARG A 65 14.54 -7.94 6.46
N ILE A 66 13.85 -7.20 7.31
CA ILE A 66 13.99 -5.75 7.41
C ILE A 66 13.95 -5.29 8.85
N GLU A 67 14.48 -4.10 9.09
CA GLU A 67 14.34 -3.39 10.35
C GLU A 67 13.90 -1.97 10.05
N PHE A 68 13.04 -1.42 10.89
CA PHE A 68 12.65 -0.02 10.79
C PHE A 68 12.18 0.47 12.17
N ASP A 69 12.33 1.76 12.40
CA ASP A 69 11.86 2.40 13.62
C ASP A 69 11.11 3.70 13.35
N MET A 70 10.84 4.01 12.06
CA MET A 70 9.94 5.08 11.67
C MET A 70 9.41 4.83 10.26
N ILE A 71 8.32 5.53 9.91
CA ILE A 71 7.73 5.52 8.58
C ILE A 71 7.89 6.90 7.97
N PHE A 72 8.39 6.98 6.74
CA PHE A 72 8.60 8.25 6.05
C PHE A 72 7.76 8.31 4.78
N GLY A 73 7.00 9.38 4.62
CA GLY A 73 6.21 9.64 3.42
C GLY A 73 6.81 10.74 2.56
N PRO A 74 7.39 10.39 1.41
CA PRO A 74 7.90 11.43 0.49
C PRO A 74 6.76 12.24 -0.11
N ALA A 75 6.98 13.56 -0.22
CA ALA A 75 5.98 14.46 -0.77
C ALA A 75 5.72 14.13 -2.25
N TYR A 76 4.51 14.17 -2.73
CA TYR A 76 3.32 14.46 -1.92
C TYR A 76 2.44 13.23 -1.78
N LYS A 77 2.46 12.33 -2.78
CA LYS A 77 1.60 11.13 -2.82
C LYS A 77 1.90 10.13 -1.70
N GLY A 78 3.16 10.10 -1.25
CA GLY A 78 3.55 9.19 -0.18
C GLY A 78 3.07 9.61 1.20
N ILE A 79 2.67 10.86 1.39
CA ILE A 79 2.27 11.35 2.71
C ILE A 79 1.02 10.67 3.23
N PRO A 80 -0.11 10.64 2.47
CA PRO A 80 -1.29 9.93 2.96
C PRO A 80 -1.07 8.45 3.18
N LEU A 81 -0.32 7.81 2.30
CA LEU A 81 -0.01 6.39 2.44
C LEU A 81 0.81 6.13 3.70
N ALA A 82 1.84 6.93 3.95
CA ALA A 82 2.67 6.77 5.14
C ALA A 82 1.85 6.95 6.42
N ALA A 83 0.95 7.93 6.44
CA ALA A 83 0.06 8.15 7.58
C ALA A 83 -0.83 6.92 7.83
N SER A 84 -1.43 6.38 6.76
CA SER A 84 -2.28 5.19 6.87
C SER A 84 -1.49 3.98 7.36
N VAL A 85 -0.28 3.78 6.85
CA VAL A 85 0.59 2.67 7.27
C VAL A 85 0.96 2.80 8.74
N ALA A 86 1.36 4.00 9.17
CA ALA A 86 1.72 4.24 10.58
C ALA A 86 0.55 3.98 11.52
N MET A 87 -0.64 4.42 11.15
CA MET A 87 -1.86 4.19 11.94
C MET A 87 -2.17 2.69 12.04
N ASN A 88 -2.05 1.98 10.95
CA ASN A 88 -2.31 0.54 10.94
C ASN A 88 -1.25 -0.24 11.70
N LEU A 89 0.02 0.16 11.62
CA LEU A 89 1.07 -0.43 12.46
C LEU A 89 0.75 -0.27 13.94
N SER A 90 0.31 0.91 14.35
CA SER A 90 -0.08 1.16 15.74
C SER A 90 -1.20 0.22 16.19
N ARG A 91 -2.23 0.03 15.35
CA ARG A 91 -3.33 -0.90 15.67
C ARG A 91 -2.84 -2.33 15.81
N LEU A 92 -1.78 -2.70 15.12
CA LEU A 92 -1.20 -4.05 15.17
C LEU A 92 -0.14 -4.20 16.26
N GLY A 93 0.00 -3.20 17.13
CA GLY A 93 0.91 -3.25 18.26
C GLY A 93 2.31 -2.73 17.99
N CYS A 94 2.53 -2.10 16.85
CA CYS A 94 3.84 -1.53 16.48
C CYS A 94 3.72 -0.03 16.28
N ASP A 95 3.74 0.72 17.38
CA ASP A 95 3.60 2.18 17.33
C ASP A 95 4.97 2.80 17.04
N VAL A 96 5.13 3.39 15.87
CA VAL A 96 6.37 4.05 15.44
C VAL A 96 6.08 5.47 15.00
N PRO A 97 7.06 6.38 15.13
CA PRO A 97 6.90 7.73 14.61
C PRO A 97 6.81 7.72 13.09
N TRP A 98 6.16 8.74 12.55
CA TRP A 98 6.12 8.94 11.11
C TRP A 98 6.46 10.39 10.79
N ALA A 99 6.98 10.62 9.60
CA ALA A 99 7.39 11.94 9.15
C ALA A 99 7.17 12.07 7.66
N PHE A 100 7.27 13.29 7.16
CA PHE A 100 7.17 13.57 5.75
C PHE A 100 7.99 14.81 5.42
N ASN A 101 8.32 14.98 4.14
CA ASN A 101 8.95 16.20 3.65
C ASN A 101 7.92 17.01 2.86
N ARG A 102 8.33 18.19 2.47
CA ARG A 102 7.57 19.03 1.54
C ARG A 102 8.54 19.64 0.53
N LYS A 103 8.03 19.92 -0.62
CA LYS A 103 8.83 20.54 -1.69
C LYS A 103 8.68 22.05 -1.69
#